data_1f30d120ff9defc395b4fe2a91ec4a31
#
_entry.id   1f30d120ff9defc395b4fe2a91ec4a31
#
_cell.length_a   1.000
_cell.length_b   1.000
_cell.length_c   1.000
_cell.angle_alpha   90.00
_cell.angle_beta   90.00
_cell.angle_gamma   90.00
#
_symmetry.space_group_name_H-M   'P 1'
#
loop_
_entity.id
_entity.type
_entity.pdbx_description
1 polymer ?
#
loop_
_entity_poly.entity_id
_entity_poly.type
_entity_poly.pdbx_seq_one_letter_code
_entity_poly.pdbx_strand_id
1 'polypeptide(L)'
;MILQDYEAPLDKSLSYDDALFVTQSRIIRRIASEKPCVIVGRCANYILKNRPNPISIFLYADMPHKISRAVAEYGIPAAKAPDIIASTDKSRSDHYFHYTGLQWGDSRNYH
;
A
#
# COMPACT_ATOMS: atom_id res chain seq x y z
N MET A 1 -6.48 -12.96 -19.43
CA MET A 1 -6.35 -11.49 -19.39
C MET A 1 -5.41 -11.02 -18.28
N ILE A 2 -5.82 -11.14 -17.04
CA ILE A 2 -4.99 -10.68 -15.90
C ILE A 2 -3.69 -11.46 -15.81
N LEU A 3 -3.71 -12.76 -16.06
CA LEU A 3 -2.49 -13.60 -16.05
C LEU A 3 -1.54 -13.23 -17.18
N GLN A 4 -2.07 -12.86 -18.34
CA GLN A 4 -1.25 -12.39 -19.47
C GLN A 4 -0.56 -11.06 -19.12
N ASP A 5 -1.27 -10.14 -18.48
CA ASP A 5 -0.67 -8.88 -18.02
C ASP A 5 0.44 -9.12 -17.00
N TYR A 6 0.29 -10.13 -16.17
CA TYR A 6 1.29 -10.51 -15.18
C TYR A 6 2.60 -10.99 -15.84
N GLU A 7 2.50 -11.71 -16.95
CA GLU A 7 3.64 -12.29 -17.63
C GLU A 7 4.25 -11.39 -18.71
N ALA A 8 3.59 -10.29 -19.07
CA ALA A 8 4.08 -9.38 -20.11
C ALA A 8 5.44 -8.77 -19.72
N PRO A 9 6.38 -8.62 -20.67
CA PRO A 9 7.64 -7.96 -20.38
C PRO A 9 7.46 -6.54 -19.89
N LEU A 10 8.31 -6.10 -18.96
CA LEU A 10 8.33 -4.73 -18.49
C LEU A 10 8.98 -3.82 -19.54
N ASP A 11 8.47 -2.58 -19.62
CA ASP A 11 9.11 -1.55 -20.41
C ASP A 11 10.48 -1.21 -19.79
N LYS A 12 11.52 -1.33 -20.57
CA LYS A 12 12.90 -1.09 -20.12
C LYS A 12 13.20 0.38 -19.81
N SER A 13 12.33 1.31 -20.25
CA SER A 13 12.48 2.73 -19.95
C SER A 13 12.00 3.11 -18.55
N LEU A 14 11.30 2.20 -17.84
CA LEU A 14 10.82 2.44 -16.48
C LEU A 14 11.98 2.58 -15.50
N SER A 15 11.83 3.50 -14.53
CA SER A 15 12.71 3.53 -13.37
C SER A 15 12.59 2.24 -12.56
N TYR A 16 13.57 1.98 -11.68
CA TYR A 16 13.51 0.82 -10.79
C TYR A 16 12.23 0.81 -9.94
N ASP A 17 11.90 1.95 -9.35
CA ASP A 17 10.71 2.06 -8.49
C ASP A 17 9.42 1.86 -9.27
N ASP A 18 9.32 2.40 -10.47
CA ASP A 18 8.15 2.22 -11.32
C ASP A 18 8.02 0.77 -11.79
N ALA A 19 9.12 0.14 -12.16
CA ALA A 19 9.14 -1.28 -12.53
C ALA A 19 8.70 -2.16 -11.36
N LEU A 20 9.16 -1.84 -10.15
CA LEU A 20 8.74 -2.54 -8.93
C LEU A 20 7.24 -2.39 -8.68
N PHE A 21 6.70 -1.18 -8.81
CA PHE A 21 5.27 -0.94 -8.67
C PHE A 21 4.45 -1.73 -9.68
N VAL A 22 4.84 -1.72 -10.95
CA VAL A 22 4.15 -2.47 -12.00
C VAL A 22 4.17 -3.97 -11.69
N THR A 23 5.32 -4.50 -11.28
CA THR A 23 5.48 -5.91 -10.93
C THR A 23 4.59 -6.29 -9.74
N GLN A 24 4.59 -5.49 -8.69
CA GLN A 24 3.73 -5.70 -7.52
C GLN A 24 2.25 -5.65 -7.90
N SER A 25 1.86 -4.70 -8.76
CA SER A 25 0.48 -4.57 -9.22
C SER A 25 0.01 -5.83 -9.97
N ARG A 26 0.87 -6.39 -10.81
CA ARG A 26 0.59 -7.63 -11.54
C ARG A 26 0.41 -8.81 -10.59
N ILE A 27 1.27 -8.92 -9.58
CA ILE A 27 1.19 -9.97 -8.56
C ILE A 27 -0.12 -9.84 -7.76
N ILE A 28 -0.46 -8.62 -7.34
CA ILE A 28 -1.69 -8.35 -6.59
C ILE A 28 -2.92 -8.77 -7.39
N ARG A 29 -2.98 -8.38 -8.65
CA ARG A 29 -4.09 -8.77 -9.54
C ARG A 29 -4.19 -10.29 -9.71
N ARG A 30 -3.06 -10.94 -9.87
CA ARG A 30 -3.01 -12.40 -10.00
C ARG A 30 -3.53 -13.09 -8.74
N ILE A 31 -3.01 -12.73 -7.57
CA ILE A 31 -3.43 -13.33 -6.30
C ILE A 31 -4.92 -13.12 -6.08
N ALA A 32 -5.42 -11.90 -6.30
CA ALA A 32 -6.82 -11.57 -6.12
C ALA A 32 -7.74 -12.31 -7.10
N SER A 33 -7.23 -12.72 -8.27
CA SER A 33 -8.00 -13.48 -9.25
C SER A 33 -8.12 -14.96 -8.91
N GLU A 34 -7.20 -15.49 -8.12
CA GLU A 34 -7.14 -16.92 -7.83
C GLU A 34 -8.06 -17.33 -6.68
N LYS A 35 -8.14 -16.52 -5.63
CA LYS A 35 -8.91 -16.85 -4.42
C LYS A 35 -9.14 -15.61 -3.55
N PRO A 36 -10.10 -15.69 -2.59
CA PRO A 36 -10.24 -14.64 -1.59
C PRO A 36 -8.94 -14.44 -0.82
N CYS A 37 -8.57 -13.18 -0.59
CA CYS A 37 -7.32 -12.83 0.06
C CYS A 37 -7.42 -11.52 0.82
N VAL A 38 -6.50 -11.31 1.76
CA VAL A 38 -6.30 -10.04 2.44
C VAL A 38 -4.95 -9.49 2.01
N ILE A 39 -4.94 -8.26 1.51
CA ILE A 39 -3.72 -7.59 1.04
C ILE A 39 -3.51 -6.34 1.88
N VAL A 40 -2.31 -6.19 2.42
CA VAL A 40 -1.95 -5.07 3.29
C VAL A 40 -1.11 -4.07 2.52
N GLY A 41 -1.61 -2.85 2.37
CA GLY A 41 -0.88 -1.75 1.75
C GLY A 41 -0.68 -1.92 0.24
N ARG A 42 0.43 -1.39 -0.26
CA ARG A 42 0.90 -1.50 -1.66
C ARG A 42 -0.09 -0.94 -2.69
N CYS A 43 -0.87 0.06 -2.33
CA CYS A 43 -1.90 0.65 -3.19
C CYS A 43 -2.94 -0.37 -3.67
N ALA A 44 -3.13 -1.48 -2.97
CA ALA A 44 -3.98 -2.57 -3.40
C ALA A 44 -5.43 -2.14 -3.59
N ASN A 45 -5.94 -1.25 -2.74
CA ASN A 45 -7.30 -0.71 -2.89
C ASN A 45 -7.49 0.00 -4.24
N TYR A 46 -6.48 0.72 -4.72
CA TYR A 46 -6.51 1.38 -6.02
C TYR A 46 -6.35 0.36 -7.15
N ILE A 47 -5.39 -0.54 -7.03
CA ILE A 47 -5.11 -1.56 -8.06
C ILE A 47 -6.34 -2.44 -8.30
N LEU A 48 -7.08 -2.76 -7.25
CA LEU A 48 -8.25 -3.66 -7.30
C LEU A 48 -9.59 -2.93 -7.31
N LYS A 49 -9.61 -1.62 -7.53
CA LYS A 49 -10.84 -0.80 -7.43
C LYS A 49 -11.96 -1.24 -8.37
N ASN A 50 -11.62 -1.82 -9.51
CA ASN A 50 -12.58 -2.25 -10.52
C ASN A 50 -12.96 -3.74 -10.39
N ARG A 51 -12.47 -4.41 -9.35
CA ARG A 51 -12.81 -5.83 -9.11
C ARG A 51 -14.19 -5.94 -8.44
N PRO A 52 -14.95 -7.02 -8.71
CA PRO A 52 -16.21 -7.26 -8.01
C PRO A 52 -15.97 -7.47 -6.51
N ASN A 53 -16.79 -6.81 -5.69
CA ASN A 53 -16.81 -6.98 -4.24
C ASN A 53 -15.48 -6.73 -3.51
N PRO A 54 -14.70 -5.69 -3.87
CA PRO A 54 -13.55 -5.33 -3.05
C PRO A 54 -14.01 -4.69 -1.75
N ILE A 55 -13.30 -4.97 -0.67
CA ILE A 55 -13.47 -4.26 0.59
C ILE A 55 -12.16 -3.57 0.91
N SER A 56 -12.18 -2.25 0.99
CA SER A 56 -11.02 -1.42 1.29
C SER A 56 -11.17 -0.79 2.66
N ILE A 57 -10.21 -1.06 3.54
CA ILE A 57 -10.22 -0.57 4.91
C ILE A 57 -8.97 0.24 5.16
N PHE A 58 -9.12 1.42 5.77
CA PHE A 58 -8.01 2.22 6.24
C PHE A 58 -7.98 2.21 7.76
N LEU A 59 -6.86 1.78 8.33
CA LEU A 59 -6.65 1.76 9.77
C LEU A 59 -5.88 3.02 10.19
N TYR A 60 -6.38 3.71 11.19
CA TYR A 60 -5.70 4.88 11.74
C TYR A 60 -5.72 4.82 13.27
N ALA A 61 -4.79 5.52 13.87
CA ALA A 61 -4.68 5.64 15.31
C ALA A 61 -4.10 7.01 15.67
N ASP A 62 -4.33 7.45 16.90
CA ASP A 62 -3.67 8.65 17.40
C ASP A 62 -2.18 8.41 17.66
N MET A 63 -1.43 9.48 17.79
CA MET A 63 0.02 9.41 17.98
C MET A 63 0.42 8.64 19.26
N PRO A 64 -0.21 8.86 20.43
CA PRO A 64 0.12 8.08 21.62
C PRO A 64 -0.02 6.57 21.43
N HIS A 65 -1.06 6.14 20.75
CA HIS A 65 -1.26 4.72 20.46
C HIS A 65 -0.19 4.17 19.51
N LYS A 66 0.14 4.93 18.46
CA LYS A 66 1.20 4.56 17.51
C LYS A 66 2.55 4.44 18.21
N ILE A 67 2.89 5.35 19.10
CA ILE A 67 4.13 5.31 19.88
C ILE A 67 4.16 4.05 20.77
N SER A 68 3.08 3.78 21.47
CA SER A 68 2.97 2.61 22.33
C SER A 68 3.23 1.32 21.57
N ARG A 69 2.62 1.17 20.38
CA ARG A 69 2.86 0.00 19.53
C ARG A 69 4.30 -0.06 18.99
N ALA A 70 4.84 1.07 18.55
CA ALA A 70 6.19 1.13 18.03
C ALA A 70 7.22 0.68 19.06
N VAL A 71 7.04 1.08 20.31
CA VAL A 71 7.93 0.68 21.41
C VAL A 71 7.72 -0.80 21.76
N ALA A 72 6.48 -1.22 21.97
CA ALA A 72 6.17 -2.56 22.48
C ALA A 72 6.39 -3.66 21.44
N GLU A 73 6.00 -3.43 20.19
CA GLU A 73 6.01 -4.48 19.16
C GLU A 73 7.25 -4.42 18.27
N TYR A 74 7.79 -3.23 18.02
CA TYR A 74 8.90 -3.06 17.08
C TYR A 74 10.22 -2.66 17.75
N GLY A 75 10.23 -2.49 19.08
CA GLY A 75 11.45 -2.18 19.82
C GLY A 75 12.04 -0.81 19.51
N ILE A 76 11.26 0.12 18.98
CA ILE A 76 11.72 1.47 18.66
C ILE A 76 11.86 2.27 19.95
N PRO A 77 13.01 2.96 20.18
CA PRO A 77 13.17 3.80 21.37
C PRO A 77 12.08 4.88 21.44
N ALA A 78 11.46 5.04 22.59
CA ALA A 78 10.35 5.97 22.78
C ALA A 78 10.70 7.41 22.36
N ALA A 79 11.92 7.87 22.62
CA ALA A 79 12.38 9.20 22.24
C ALA A 79 12.41 9.41 20.71
N LYS A 80 12.62 8.36 19.94
CA LYS A 80 12.71 8.41 18.46
C LYS A 80 11.40 8.06 17.77
N ALA A 81 10.45 7.47 18.49
CA ALA A 81 9.23 6.94 17.90
C ALA A 81 8.39 8.00 17.17
N PRO A 82 8.14 9.21 17.72
CA PRO A 82 7.34 10.21 17.00
C PRO A 82 7.89 10.56 15.63
N ASP A 83 9.20 10.78 15.52
CA ASP A 83 9.83 11.16 14.26
C ASP A 83 9.83 10.00 13.26
N ILE A 84 10.10 8.79 13.72
CA ILE A 84 10.08 7.59 12.87
C ILE A 84 8.67 7.33 12.35
N ILE A 85 7.65 7.45 13.19
CA ILE A 85 6.25 7.27 12.80
C ILE A 85 5.84 8.32 11.76
N ALA A 86 6.14 9.60 12.01
CA ALA A 86 5.81 10.67 11.09
C ALA A 86 6.50 10.49 9.74
N SER A 87 7.77 10.13 9.74
CA SER A 87 8.55 9.86 8.53
C SER A 87 8.00 8.67 7.74
N THR A 88 7.64 7.60 8.43
CA THR A 88 7.08 6.39 7.80
C THR A 88 5.70 6.67 7.20
N ASP A 89 4.83 7.38 7.91
CA ASP A 89 3.50 7.73 7.42
C ASP A 89 3.60 8.69 6.24
N LYS A 90 4.53 9.64 6.28
CA LYS A 90 4.79 10.53 5.14
C LYS A 90 5.24 9.75 3.91
N SER A 91 6.14 8.82 4.08
CA SER A 91 6.64 7.97 2.99
C SER A 91 5.50 7.15 2.35
N ARG A 92 4.61 6.59 3.16
CA ARG A 92 3.43 5.87 2.68
C ARG A 92 2.47 6.78 1.91
N SER A 93 2.22 7.97 2.44
CA SER A 93 1.35 8.96 1.82
C SER A 93 1.90 9.43 0.48
N ASP A 94 3.20 9.73 0.41
CA ASP A 94 3.87 10.15 -0.81
C ASP A 94 3.86 9.05 -1.88
N HIS A 95 4.12 7.81 -1.48
CA HIS A 95 4.07 6.65 -2.37
C HIS A 95 2.67 6.45 -2.96
N TYR A 96 1.66 6.50 -2.12
CA TYR A 96 0.27 6.34 -2.54
C TYR A 96 -0.14 7.43 -3.53
N PHE A 97 0.16 8.68 -3.20
CA PHE A 97 -0.15 9.81 -4.09
C PHE A 97 0.61 9.71 -5.41
N HIS A 98 1.88 9.34 -5.38
CA HIS A 98 2.70 9.24 -6.58
C HIS A 98 2.10 8.26 -7.59
N TYR A 99 1.64 7.09 -7.15
CA TYR A 99 1.16 6.06 -8.05
C TYR A 99 -0.35 6.09 -8.31
N THR A 100 -1.13 6.75 -7.48
CA THR A 100 -2.59 6.75 -7.62
C THR A 100 -3.17 8.13 -7.94
N GLY A 101 -2.45 9.20 -7.65
CA GLY A 101 -2.97 10.56 -7.70
C GLY A 101 -4.00 10.88 -6.61
N LEU A 102 -4.21 9.94 -5.67
CA LEU A 102 -5.18 10.08 -4.59
C LEU A 102 -4.49 10.32 -3.26
N GLN A 103 -5.21 10.95 -2.33
CA GLN A 103 -4.69 11.21 -1.00
C GLN A 103 -4.86 9.99 -0.10
N TRP A 104 -3.76 9.56 0.50
CA TRP A 104 -3.74 8.44 1.43
C TRP A 104 -4.58 8.73 2.66
N GLY A 105 -5.47 7.80 3.03
CA GLY A 105 -6.36 7.96 4.17
C GLY A 105 -7.61 8.82 3.91
N ASP A 106 -7.82 9.28 2.70
CA ASP A 106 -9.06 9.97 2.34
C ASP A 106 -10.21 8.97 2.38
N SER A 107 -11.22 9.25 3.22
CA SER A 107 -12.34 8.35 3.47
C SER A 107 -13.13 7.98 2.20
N ARG A 108 -13.07 8.80 1.16
CA ARG A 108 -13.73 8.53 -0.12
C ARG A 108 -13.13 7.34 -0.87
N ASN A 109 -11.90 6.94 -0.52
CA ASN A 109 -11.17 5.86 -1.19
C ASN A 109 -11.31 4.51 -0.46
N TYR A 110 -12.05 4.45 0.64
CA TYR A 110 -12.18 3.28 1.51
C TYR A 110 -13.64 3.02 1.86
N HIS A 111 -13.92 1.85 2.36
CA HIS A 111 -15.26 1.43 2.80
C HIS A 111 -15.54 1.70 4.28
#